data_d31b7e2c6673a6d6967b0c679af3f94d
#
_entry.id   d31b7e2c6673a6d6967b0c679af3f94d
#
_cell.length_a   1.000
_cell.length_b   1.000
_cell.length_c   1.000
_cell.angle_alpha   90.00
_cell.angle_beta   90.00
_cell.angle_gamma   90.00
#
_symmetry.space_group_name_H-M   'P 1'
#
loop_
_entity.id
_entity.type
_entity.pdbx_description
1 polymer ?
#
loop_
_entity_poly.entity_id
_entity_poly.type
_entity_poly.pdbx_seq_one_letter_code
_entity_poly.pdbx_strand_id
1 'polypeptide(L)'
;MRVDHVVYAAEHDGLRATAERLAKLIGVTPVDGGVHPRFGTRNVILPLAHERYVEVVEVLDHPASDKAPFGQVVRARSESGGGWLGWVVRVDEISGVEERLGRVAVDGNRHRPDGVELRWKQLGVKGLQADPQLPFFVQWGDGIP
;
A
#
# COMPACT_ATOMS: atom_id res chain seq x y z
N MET A 1 16.62 -4.30 6.54
CA MET A 1 15.39 -4.99 6.07
C MET A 1 14.45 -5.20 7.24
N ARG A 2 13.22 -4.78 7.11
CA ARG A 2 12.20 -4.94 8.17
C ARG A 2 10.80 -4.84 7.56
N VAL A 3 9.79 -5.38 8.27
CA VAL A 3 8.40 -5.17 7.87
C VAL A 3 8.08 -3.68 7.96
N ASP A 4 7.53 -3.13 6.89
CA ASP A 4 7.15 -1.73 6.81
C ASP A 4 5.67 -1.55 7.16
N HIS A 5 4.80 -2.27 6.49
CA HIS A 5 3.37 -2.22 6.73
C HIS A 5 2.65 -3.45 6.18
N VAL A 6 1.39 -3.58 6.55
CA VAL A 6 0.46 -4.57 5.99
C VAL A 6 -0.67 -3.84 5.29
N VAL A 7 -1.25 -4.46 4.28
CA VAL A 7 -2.23 -3.82 3.40
C VAL A 7 -3.58 -4.50 3.53
N TYR A 8 -4.61 -3.69 3.74
CA TYR A 8 -6.00 -4.12 3.85
C TYR A 8 -6.85 -3.40 2.81
N ALA A 9 -7.50 -4.14 1.93
CA ALA A 9 -8.38 -3.56 0.93
C ALA A 9 -9.75 -3.22 1.53
N ALA A 10 -10.29 -2.06 1.16
CA ALA A 10 -11.57 -1.60 1.68
C ALA A 10 -12.70 -2.59 1.40
N GLU A 11 -13.59 -2.72 2.38
CA GLU A 11 -14.80 -3.53 2.30
C GLU A 11 -15.92 -2.72 1.60
N HIS A 12 -17.09 -3.30 1.46
CA HIS A 12 -18.20 -2.72 0.69
C HIS A 12 -18.67 -1.34 1.17
N ASP A 13 -18.48 -1.03 2.46
CA ASP A 13 -18.86 0.26 3.02
C ASP A 13 -17.83 1.36 2.83
N GLY A 14 -16.74 1.06 2.13
CA GLY A 14 -15.76 2.04 1.69
C GLY A 14 -14.58 2.22 2.63
N LEU A 15 -13.65 3.05 2.19
CA LEU A 15 -12.37 3.27 2.85
C LEU A 15 -12.52 3.79 4.29
N ARG A 16 -13.30 4.85 4.48
CA ARG A 16 -13.43 5.48 5.80
C ARG A 16 -14.04 4.53 6.82
N ALA A 17 -15.16 3.89 6.49
CA ALA A 17 -15.84 2.98 7.39
C ALA A 17 -14.97 1.76 7.72
N THR A 18 -14.29 1.21 6.73
CA THR A 18 -13.35 0.09 6.93
C THR A 18 -12.21 0.50 7.86
N ALA A 19 -11.58 1.66 7.60
CA ALA A 19 -10.46 2.14 8.41
C ALA A 19 -10.87 2.42 9.86
N GLU A 20 -12.01 3.06 10.07
CA GLU A 20 -12.51 3.37 11.41
C GLU A 20 -12.81 2.09 12.21
N ARG A 21 -13.37 1.08 11.56
CA ARG A 21 -13.67 -0.20 12.20
C ARG A 21 -12.39 -0.92 12.63
N LEU A 22 -11.40 -1.00 11.76
CA LEU A 22 -10.10 -1.60 12.09
C LEU A 22 -9.37 -0.80 13.17
N ALA A 23 -9.34 0.53 13.04
CA ALA A 23 -8.69 1.41 14.02
C ALA A 23 -9.26 1.20 15.43
N LYS A 24 -10.58 1.07 15.53
CA LYS A 24 -11.25 0.79 16.81
C LYS A 24 -10.83 -0.55 17.38
N LEU A 25 -10.74 -1.59 16.55
CA LEU A 25 -10.33 -2.92 16.98
C LEU A 25 -8.91 -2.98 17.54
N ILE A 26 -7.98 -2.23 16.92
CA ILE A 26 -6.58 -2.26 17.34
C ILE A 26 -6.19 -1.07 18.25
N GLY A 27 -7.11 -0.16 18.52
CA GLY A 27 -6.92 0.93 19.47
C GLY A 27 -6.01 2.06 18.98
N VAL A 28 -6.09 2.41 17.70
CA VAL A 28 -5.28 3.49 17.11
C VAL A 28 -6.18 4.55 16.48
N THR A 29 -5.61 5.73 16.23
CA THR A 29 -6.28 6.82 15.53
C THR A 29 -5.93 6.79 14.05
N PRO A 30 -6.91 6.69 13.14
CA PRO A 30 -6.62 6.68 11.71
C PRO A 30 -6.13 8.04 11.22
N VAL A 31 -5.22 8.04 10.26
CA VAL A 31 -4.66 9.23 9.62
C VAL A 31 -4.88 9.12 8.12
N ASP A 32 -5.42 10.18 7.51
CA ASP A 32 -5.59 10.21 6.07
C ASP A 32 -4.21 10.18 5.38
N GLY A 33 -3.98 9.19 4.54
CA GLY A 33 -2.70 9.00 3.87
C GLY A 33 -2.58 9.71 2.53
N GLY A 34 -3.70 9.98 1.86
CA GLY A 34 -3.73 10.65 0.58
C GLY A 34 -3.89 9.74 -0.63
N VAL A 35 -3.55 10.26 -1.78
CA VAL A 35 -3.78 9.64 -3.10
C VAL A 35 -2.48 9.10 -3.68
N HIS A 36 -2.56 7.91 -4.30
CA HIS A 36 -1.48 7.32 -5.09
C HIS A 36 -1.81 7.52 -6.58
N PRO A 37 -1.36 8.60 -7.21
CA PRO A 37 -1.82 8.91 -8.57
C PRO A 37 -1.37 7.90 -9.63
N ARG A 38 -0.24 7.24 -9.42
CA ARG A 38 0.26 6.23 -10.36
C ARG A 38 -0.57 4.94 -10.37
N PHE A 39 -1.28 4.67 -9.27
CA PHE A 39 -2.01 3.41 -9.09
C PHE A 39 -3.53 3.60 -9.12
N GLY A 40 -3.99 4.86 -9.08
CA GLY A 40 -5.41 5.15 -9.01
C GLY A 40 -6.04 4.67 -7.71
N THR A 41 -5.33 4.83 -6.58
CA THR A 41 -5.75 4.41 -5.26
C THR A 41 -5.61 5.54 -4.25
N ARG A 42 -6.26 5.40 -3.11
CA ARG A 42 -6.06 6.26 -1.93
C ARG A 42 -6.08 5.42 -0.67
N ASN A 43 -5.50 5.94 0.40
CA ASN A 43 -5.40 5.17 1.63
C ASN A 43 -5.67 5.97 2.89
N VAL A 44 -5.91 5.22 3.97
CA VAL A 44 -5.88 5.68 5.35
C VAL A 44 -4.82 4.87 6.07
N ILE A 45 -4.02 5.53 6.88
CA ILE A 45 -2.93 4.92 7.64
C ILE A 45 -3.41 4.69 9.07
N LEU A 46 -3.21 3.48 9.56
CA LEU A 46 -3.40 3.14 10.96
C LEU A 46 -2.02 2.97 11.58
N PRO A 47 -1.49 4.00 12.30
CA PRO A 47 -0.12 3.96 12.78
C PRO A 47 0.07 2.90 13.87
N LEU A 48 1.18 2.18 13.79
CA LEU A 48 1.62 1.22 14.80
C LEU A 48 2.94 1.70 15.39
N ALA A 49 3.48 0.95 16.35
CA ALA A 49 4.78 1.26 16.92
C ALA A 49 5.92 1.05 15.91
N HIS A 50 7.05 1.72 16.16
CA HIS A 50 8.30 1.54 15.41
C HIS A 50 8.18 1.86 13.91
N GLU A 51 7.43 2.91 13.57
CA GLU A 51 7.26 3.38 12.19
C GLU A 51 6.61 2.33 11.27
N ARG A 52 5.86 1.39 11.83
CA ARG A 52 5.04 0.44 11.08
C ARG A 52 3.60 0.90 11.04
N TYR A 53 2.84 0.41 10.10
CA TYR A 53 1.42 0.79 10.00
C TYR A 53 0.60 -0.26 9.26
N VAL A 54 -0.72 -0.13 9.40
CA VAL A 54 -1.68 -0.80 8.52
C VAL A 54 -2.11 0.22 7.47
N GLU A 55 -2.02 -0.15 6.22
CA GLU A 55 -2.56 0.64 5.12
C GLU A 55 -3.93 0.10 4.75
N VAL A 56 -4.96 0.91 4.92
CA VAL A 56 -6.29 0.60 4.37
C VAL A 56 -6.41 1.35 3.06
N VAL A 57 -6.73 0.64 1.99
CA VAL A 57 -6.64 1.19 0.63
C VAL A 57 -7.90 0.89 -0.18
N GLU A 58 -8.30 1.85 -1.03
CA GLU A 58 -9.36 1.64 -2.01
C GLU A 58 -8.96 2.17 -3.38
N VAL A 59 -9.59 1.63 -4.42
CA VAL A 59 -9.41 2.16 -5.77
C VAL A 59 -10.27 3.40 -5.98
N LEU A 60 -9.73 4.33 -6.78
CA LEU A 60 -10.47 5.47 -7.28
C LEU A 60 -11.08 5.13 -8.64
N ASP A 61 -12.12 5.86 -9.02
CA ASP A 61 -12.65 5.82 -10.38
C ASP A 61 -11.73 6.63 -11.30
N HIS A 62 -10.61 6.01 -11.68
CA HIS A 62 -9.55 6.65 -12.45
C HIS A 62 -8.86 5.62 -13.34
N PRO A 63 -8.49 5.97 -14.60
CA PRO A 63 -7.87 5.01 -15.53
C PRO A 63 -6.61 4.34 -15.00
N ALA A 64 -5.84 5.01 -14.14
CA ALA A 64 -4.63 4.42 -13.55
C ALA A 64 -4.92 3.15 -12.76
N SER A 65 -6.10 3.04 -12.10
CA SER A 65 -6.47 1.86 -11.34
C SER A 65 -6.68 0.62 -12.21
N ASP A 66 -7.02 0.82 -13.48
CA ASP A 66 -7.23 -0.29 -14.42
C ASP A 66 -5.91 -0.79 -15.02
N LYS A 67 -4.89 0.06 -15.06
CA LYS A 67 -3.61 -0.22 -15.70
C LYS A 67 -2.52 -0.65 -14.74
N ALA A 68 -2.50 -0.08 -13.53
CA ALA A 68 -1.46 -0.37 -12.55
C ALA A 68 -1.73 -1.69 -11.82
N PRO A 69 -0.72 -2.57 -11.67
CA PRO A 69 -0.89 -3.83 -10.96
C PRO A 69 -1.45 -3.67 -9.55
N PHE A 70 -0.99 -2.66 -8.81
CA PHE A 70 -1.48 -2.42 -7.45
C PHE A 70 -2.97 -2.06 -7.44
N GLY A 71 -3.40 -1.16 -8.32
CA GLY A 71 -4.82 -0.82 -8.45
C GLY A 71 -5.68 -2.01 -8.81
N GLN A 72 -5.21 -2.86 -9.71
CA GLN A 72 -5.90 -4.09 -10.11
C GLN A 72 -6.07 -5.05 -8.93
N VAL A 73 -5.03 -5.26 -8.13
CA VAL A 73 -5.05 -6.15 -6.97
C VAL A 73 -6.02 -5.62 -5.90
N VAL A 74 -5.97 -4.32 -5.62
CA VAL A 74 -6.88 -3.69 -4.65
C VAL A 74 -8.34 -3.85 -5.10
N ARG A 75 -8.62 -3.57 -6.37
CA ARG A 75 -9.97 -3.71 -6.94
C ARG A 75 -10.48 -5.14 -6.78
N ALA A 76 -9.69 -6.11 -7.18
CA ALA A 76 -10.08 -7.52 -7.12
C ALA A 76 -10.39 -7.95 -5.68
N ARG A 77 -9.56 -7.53 -4.73
CA ARG A 77 -9.77 -7.89 -3.33
C ARG A 77 -11.01 -7.22 -2.74
N SER A 78 -11.23 -5.93 -3.04
CA SER A 78 -12.42 -5.21 -2.59
C SER A 78 -13.71 -5.81 -3.18
N GLU A 79 -13.70 -6.18 -4.45
CA GLU A 79 -14.84 -6.82 -5.11
C GLU A 79 -15.18 -8.19 -4.51
N SER A 80 -14.20 -8.90 -3.97
CA SER A 80 -14.42 -10.17 -3.28
C SER A 80 -14.72 -10.00 -1.79
N GLY A 81 -15.00 -8.79 -1.33
CA GLY A 81 -15.42 -8.51 0.05
C GLY A 81 -14.44 -7.71 0.89
N GLY A 82 -13.28 -7.36 0.34
CA GLY A 82 -12.23 -6.67 1.08
C GLY A 82 -11.42 -7.60 1.96
N GLY A 83 -10.47 -7.04 2.70
CA GLY A 83 -9.66 -7.79 3.64
C GLY A 83 -8.17 -7.70 3.39
N TRP A 84 -7.40 -8.52 4.08
CA TRP A 84 -5.95 -8.53 3.97
C TRP A 84 -5.51 -8.84 2.55
N LEU A 85 -4.60 -8.00 2.05
CA LEU A 85 -4.14 -8.03 0.68
C LEU A 85 -2.69 -8.48 0.56
N GLY A 86 -1.84 -8.05 1.47
CA GLY A 86 -0.43 -8.35 1.40
C GLY A 86 0.37 -7.65 2.49
N TRP A 87 1.67 -7.84 2.45
CA TRP A 87 2.59 -7.21 3.39
C TRP A 87 3.83 -6.71 2.68
N VAL A 88 4.49 -5.72 3.27
CA VAL A 88 5.54 -4.95 2.63
C VAL A 88 6.77 -4.92 3.51
N VAL A 89 7.91 -5.19 2.90
CA VAL A 89 9.22 -5.16 3.55
C VAL A 89 9.98 -3.92 3.10
N ARG A 90 10.47 -3.15 4.04
CA ARG A 90 11.36 -2.01 3.79
C ARG A 90 12.77 -2.48 3.63
N VAL A 91 13.45 -2.00 2.61
CA VAL A 91 14.88 -2.21 2.38
C VAL A 91 15.58 -0.86 2.23
N ASP A 92 16.85 -0.79 2.59
CA ASP A 92 17.66 0.41 2.42
C ASP A 92 18.11 0.58 0.97
N GLU A 93 18.33 -0.54 0.28
CA GLU A 93 18.81 -0.54 -1.10
C GLU A 93 18.09 -1.61 -1.91
N ILE A 94 17.14 -1.19 -2.76
CA ILE A 94 16.31 -2.12 -3.52
C ILE A 94 17.06 -2.80 -4.66
N SER A 95 18.20 -2.27 -5.07
CA SER A 95 19.01 -2.87 -6.13
C SER A 95 19.42 -4.32 -5.84
N GLY A 96 19.67 -4.65 -4.59
CA GLY A 96 19.96 -6.02 -4.18
C GLY A 96 18.77 -6.97 -4.38
N VAL A 97 17.57 -6.49 -4.16
CA VAL A 97 16.34 -7.26 -4.39
C VAL A 97 16.10 -7.45 -5.89
N GLU A 98 16.30 -6.37 -6.67
CA GLU A 98 16.19 -6.42 -8.13
C GLU A 98 17.10 -7.50 -8.72
N GLU A 99 18.34 -7.53 -8.26
CA GLU A 99 19.33 -8.49 -8.73
C GLU A 99 18.94 -9.93 -8.38
N ARG A 100 18.51 -10.17 -7.15
CA ARG A 100 18.13 -11.52 -6.69
C ARG A 100 16.90 -12.06 -7.40
N LEU A 101 15.90 -11.20 -7.64
CA LEU A 101 14.63 -11.61 -8.25
C LEU A 101 14.63 -11.49 -9.77
N GLY A 102 15.66 -10.89 -10.36
CA GLY A 102 15.71 -10.66 -11.81
C GLY A 102 14.58 -9.76 -12.30
N ARG A 103 14.21 -8.74 -11.51
CA ARG A 103 13.13 -7.82 -11.80
C ARG A 103 13.59 -6.39 -11.58
N VAL A 104 12.86 -5.45 -12.19
CA VAL A 104 13.14 -4.02 -12.05
C VAL A 104 12.08 -3.39 -11.15
N ALA A 105 12.52 -2.60 -10.17
CA ALA A 105 11.62 -1.85 -9.32
C ALA A 105 10.93 -0.74 -10.12
N VAL A 106 9.71 -0.39 -9.70
CA VAL A 106 8.94 0.71 -10.28
C VAL A 106 8.78 1.82 -9.25
N ASP A 107 8.62 3.05 -9.75
CA ASP A 107 8.41 4.20 -8.89
C ASP A 107 6.96 4.25 -8.40
N GLY A 108 6.78 4.67 -7.16
CA GLY A 108 5.49 4.98 -6.57
C GLY A 108 5.53 6.33 -5.89
N ASN A 109 4.37 6.93 -5.70
CA ASN A 109 4.24 8.17 -4.96
C ASN A 109 2.86 8.31 -4.33
N ARG A 110 2.79 9.17 -3.33
CA ARG A 110 1.57 9.50 -2.61
C ARG A 110 1.57 10.98 -2.28
N HIS A 111 0.44 11.63 -2.52
CA HIS A 111 0.24 13.01 -2.11
C HIS A 111 -0.53 13.02 -0.80
N ARG A 112 0.12 13.49 0.26
CA ARG A 112 -0.53 13.68 1.55
C ARG A 112 -1.51 14.87 1.49
N PRO A 113 -2.52 14.89 2.35
CA PRO A 113 -3.46 16.03 2.40
C PRO A 113 -2.79 17.38 2.68
N ASP A 114 -1.63 17.40 3.34
CA ASP A 114 -0.85 18.61 3.61
C ASP A 114 -0.01 19.10 2.43
N GLY A 115 -0.11 18.42 1.28
CA GLY A 115 0.61 18.79 0.06
C GLY A 115 2.00 18.17 -0.07
N VAL A 116 2.49 17.44 0.93
CA VAL A 116 3.78 16.77 0.86
C VAL A 116 3.66 15.55 -0.04
N GLU A 117 4.59 15.42 -1.00
CA GLU A 117 4.71 14.24 -1.84
C GLU A 117 5.72 13.27 -1.24
N LEU A 118 5.29 12.02 -1.04
CA LEU A 118 6.15 10.92 -0.65
C LEU A 118 6.47 10.08 -1.88
N ARG A 119 7.73 9.66 -2.01
CA ARG A 119 8.19 8.86 -3.14
C ARG A 119 8.91 7.61 -2.64
N TRP A 120 8.77 6.54 -3.41
CA TRP A 120 9.44 5.28 -3.11
C TRP A 120 9.69 4.50 -4.40
N LYS A 121 10.48 3.44 -4.28
CA LYS A 121 10.60 2.39 -5.30
C LYS A 121 9.99 1.12 -4.74
N GLN A 122 9.30 0.36 -5.58
CA GLN A 122 8.66 -0.89 -5.15
C GLN A 122 8.92 -2.02 -6.15
N LEU A 123 8.89 -3.24 -5.63
CA LEU A 123 9.10 -4.44 -6.40
C LEU A 123 8.30 -5.59 -5.82
N GLY A 124 7.66 -6.37 -6.68
CA GLY A 124 6.95 -7.58 -6.26
C GLY A 124 5.43 -7.48 -6.22
N VAL A 125 4.85 -6.31 -6.50
CA VAL A 125 3.39 -6.12 -6.46
C VAL A 125 2.64 -7.08 -7.39
N LYS A 126 3.19 -7.36 -8.57
CA LYS A 126 2.60 -8.31 -9.50
C LYS A 126 2.47 -9.71 -8.92
N GLY A 127 3.35 -10.10 -8.03
CA GLY A 127 3.30 -11.39 -7.36
C GLY A 127 2.14 -11.56 -6.40
N LEU A 128 1.53 -10.47 -5.93
CA LEU A 128 0.40 -10.52 -5.01
C LEU A 128 -0.82 -11.25 -5.61
N GLN A 129 -1.01 -11.18 -6.90
CA GLN A 129 -2.10 -11.87 -7.58
C GLN A 129 -1.92 -13.39 -7.57
N ALA A 130 -0.65 -13.84 -7.63
CA ALA A 130 -0.33 -15.25 -7.64
C ALA A 130 -0.19 -15.82 -6.22
N ASP A 131 0.44 -15.07 -5.32
CA ASP A 131 0.68 -15.52 -3.94
C ASP A 131 0.78 -14.33 -2.98
N PRO A 132 -0.30 -13.98 -2.26
CA PRO A 132 -0.28 -12.85 -1.32
C PRO A 132 0.55 -13.11 -0.06
N GLN A 133 1.03 -14.31 0.17
CA GLN A 133 1.92 -14.62 1.29
C GLN A 133 3.35 -14.10 1.04
N LEU A 134 3.72 -13.90 -0.22
CA LEU A 134 5.02 -13.31 -0.55
C LEU A 134 4.95 -11.79 -0.38
N PRO A 135 5.96 -11.19 0.26
CA PRO A 135 5.98 -9.74 0.42
C PRO A 135 6.31 -9.03 -0.89
N PHE A 136 5.91 -7.77 -0.98
CA PHE A 136 6.60 -6.88 -1.90
C PHE A 136 7.53 -5.94 -1.12
N PHE A 137 8.43 -5.29 -1.83
CA PHE A 137 9.54 -4.55 -1.24
C PHE A 137 9.42 -3.08 -1.57
N VAL A 138 9.80 -2.22 -0.62
CA VAL A 138 9.86 -0.78 -0.84
C VAL A 138 11.20 -0.23 -0.37
N GLN A 139 11.69 0.74 -1.11
CA GLN A 139 12.77 1.63 -0.68
C GLN A 139 12.20 3.03 -0.67
N TRP A 140 12.06 3.60 0.51
CA TRP A 140 11.58 4.97 0.66
C TRP A 140 12.61 5.97 0.14
N GLY A 141 12.13 6.99 -0.54
CA GLY A 141 12.93 8.15 -0.87
C GLY A 141 13.00 9.13 0.29
N ASP A 142 13.32 10.38 0.01
CA ASP A 142 13.34 11.44 1.02
C ASP A 142 11.91 11.65 1.55
N GLY A 143 11.79 11.82 2.85
CA GLY A 143 10.50 11.97 3.51
C GLY A 143 9.82 10.64 3.79
N ILE A 144 10.19 10.01 4.89
CA ILE A 144 9.55 8.79 5.40
C ILE A 144 8.15 9.15 5.92
N PRO A 145 7.14 8.30 5.64
CA PRO A 145 5.77 8.55 6.08
C PRO A 145 5.59 8.58 7.60
#